data_f69dc2f8fdcea2e8f7fb7f71e28d599a
#
_entry.id   f69dc2f8fdcea2e8f7fb7f71e28d599a
#
_cell.length_a   1.000
_cell.length_b   1.000
_cell.length_c   1.000
_cell.angle_alpha   90.00
_cell.angle_beta   90.00
_cell.angle_gamma   90.00
#
_symmetry.space_group_name_H-M   'P 1'
#
loop_
_entity.id
_entity.type
_entity.pdbx_description
1 polymer ?
#
loop_
_entity_poly.entity_id
_entity_poly.type
_entity_poly.pdbx_seq_one_letter_code
_entity_poly.pdbx_strand_id
1 'polypeptide(L)'
;MGPGAMTLHLKIVNDELARLGHTALLAKGQGHFYFRSGEAGGWLDNAVKVRKINSLTLKQWIAEFRRLKELNERILRTAKPA
;
A
#
# COMPACT_ATOMS: atom_id res chain seq x y z
N MET A 1 2.72 -6.66 28.65
CA MET A 1 2.64 -6.55 27.92
C MET A 1 3.01 -7.10 27.03
N GLY A 2 2.45 -7.61 26.79
CA GLY A 2 2.73 -8.26 25.67
C GLY A 2 3.49 -7.45 24.81
N PRO A 3 4.56 -7.25 25.20
CA PRO A 3 5.38 -6.44 24.40
C PRO A 3 5.39 -7.01 23.02
N GLY A 4 5.50 -6.29 22.11
CA GLY A 4 5.56 -6.73 20.79
C GLY A 4 4.25 -7.16 20.21
N ALA A 5 3.25 -7.18 21.00
CA ALA A 5 1.94 -7.52 20.50
C ALA A 5 1.34 -6.29 19.82
N MET A 6 2.11 -5.65 19.01
CA MET A 6 1.58 -4.49 18.31
C MET A 6 0.52 -4.94 17.32
N THR A 7 -0.71 -4.54 17.54
CA THR A 7 -1.77 -4.80 16.60
C THR A 7 -1.68 -3.79 15.47
N LEU A 8 -1.54 -4.27 14.26
CA LEU A 8 -1.44 -3.39 13.12
C LEU A 8 -2.83 -2.91 12.70
N HIS A 9 -2.95 -1.64 12.38
CA HIS A 9 -4.17 -1.01 11.90
C HIS A 9 -3.88 -0.23 10.63
N LEU A 10 -4.93 0.03 9.86
CA LEU A 10 -4.80 0.86 8.66
C LEU A 10 -4.14 2.20 8.98
N LYS A 11 -4.53 2.79 10.11
CA LYS A 11 -3.97 4.09 10.49
C LYS A 11 -2.46 4.02 10.66
N ILE A 12 -1.95 2.93 11.22
CA ILE A 12 -0.50 2.78 11.43
C ILE A 12 0.23 2.73 10.08
N VAL A 13 -0.31 1.97 9.14
CA VAL A 13 0.28 1.89 7.82
C VAL A 13 0.23 3.25 7.13
N ASN A 14 -0.91 3.92 7.21
CA ASN A 14 -1.08 5.23 6.57
C ASN A 14 -0.21 6.30 7.21
N ASP A 15 -0.04 6.26 8.54
CA ASP A 15 0.85 7.19 9.22
C ASP A 15 2.31 6.97 8.77
N GLU A 16 2.69 5.71 8.57
CA GLU A 16 4.05 5.43 8.11
C GLU A 16 4.26 5.89 6.67
N LEU A 17 3.25 5.69 5.81
CA LEU A 17 3.33 6.21 4.44
C LEU A 17 3.52 7.72 4.45
N ALA A 18 2.76 8.41 5.29
CA ALA A 18 2.86 9.87 5.39
C ALA A 18 4.24 10.29 5.91
N ARG A 19 4.75 9.56 6.92
CA ARG A 19 6.07 9.85 7.47
C ARG A 19 7.16 9.72 6.42
N LEU A 20 6.99 8.79 5.50
CA LEU A 20 7.94 8.56 4.42
C LEU A 20 7.74 9.51 3.23
N GLY A 21 6.76 10.42 3.33
CA GLY A 21 6.53 11.41 2.30
C GLY A 21 5.56 10.98 1.20
N HIS A 22 4.85 9.89 1.41
CA HIS A 22 3.90 9.42 0.41
C HIS A 22 2.52 10.01 0.65
N THR A 23 1.77 10.21 -0.43
CA THR A 23 0.42 10.77 -0.37
C THR A 23 -0.66 9.71 -0.53
N ALA A 24 -0.27 8.48 -0.85
CA ALA A 24 -1.22 7.39 -1.01
C ALA A 24 -1.73 6.91 0.35
N LEU A 25 -2.91 6.31 0.33
CA LEU A 25 -3.52 5.72 1.51
C LEU A 25 -3.84 4.26 1.23
N LEU A 26 -3.68 3.43 2.26
CA LEU A 26 -4.13 2.04 2.20
C LEU A 26 -5.58 1.99 2.68
N ALA A 27 -6.42 1.27 1.95
CA ALA A 27 -7.82 1.10 2.30
C ALA A 27 -8.19 -0.38 2.25
N LYS A 28 -9.26 -0.72 2.95
CA LYS A 28 -9.73 -2.09 2.99
C LYS A 28 -10.87 -2.29 2.01
N GLY A 29 -10.76 -3.32 1.17
CA GLY A 29 -11.84 -3.78 0.32
C GLY A 29 -12.43 -5.06 0.87
N GLN A 30 -13.19 -5.77 0.05
CA GLN A 30 -13.75 -7.06 0.45
C GLN A 30 -12.74 -8.15 0.14
N GLY A 31 -12.16 -8.70 1.18
CA GLY A 31 -11.19 -9.79 1.03
C GLY A 31 -9.82 -9.35 0.55
N HIS A 32 -9.57 -8.05 0.51
CA HIS A 32 -8.27 -7.55 0.06
C HIS A 32 -8.07 -6.12 0.58
N PHE A 33 -6.88 -5.57 0.32
CA PHE A 33 -6.59 -4.18 0.60
C PHE A 33 -6.14 -3.52 -0.71
N TYR A 34 -6.21 -2.21 -0.76
CA TYR A 34 -5.76 -1.49 -1.96
C TYR A 34 -5.25 -0.10 -1.59
N PHE A 35 -4.34 0.40 -2.41
CA PHE A 35 -3.84 1.76 -2.24
C PHE A 35 -4.67 2.70 -3.10
N ARG A 36 -4.95 3.87 -2.53
CA ARG A 36 -5.80 4.87 -3.19
C ARG A 36 -5.28 6.27 -2.89
N SER A 37 -5.79 7.22 -3.63
CA SER A 37 -5.55 8.64 -3.39
C SER A 37 -4.12 9.06 -3.68
N GLY A 38 -3.91 10.34 -3.82
CA GLY A 38 -2.59 10.89 -4.06
C GLY A 38 -1.88 10.18 -5.19
N GLU A 39 -0.64 9.78 -4.93
CA GLU A 39 0.17 9.15 -5.97
C GLU A 39 -0.37 7.82 -6.44
N ALA A 40 -1.23 7.16 -5.67
CA ALA A 40 -1.82 5.88 -6.07
C ALA A 40 -3.15 6.05 -6.80
N GLY A 41 -3.65 7.26 -6.91
CA GLY A 41 -4.97 7.50 -7.47
C GLY A 41 -5.13 7.07 -8.90
N GLY A 42 -4.06 7.05 -9.67
CA GLY A 42 -4.11 6.63 -11.05
C GLY A 42 -3.53 5.26 -11.32
N TRP A 43 -3.23 4.50 -10.28
CA TRP A 43 -2.62 3.18 -10.48
C TRP A 43 -3.59 2.20 -11.09
N LEU A 44 -3.09 1.40 -12.04
CA LEU A 44 -3.88 0.34 -12.66
C LEU A 44 -3.86 -0.92 -11.81
N ASP A 45 -2.78 -1.17 -11.09
CA ASP A 45 -2.67 -2.31 -10.19
C ASP A 45 -2.39 -1.75 -8.80
N ASN A 46 -3.38 -1.80 -7.93
CA ASN A 46 -3.28 -1.20 -6.61
C ASN A 46 -3.67 -2.15 -5.47
N ALA A 47 -3.96 -3.40 -5.76
CA ALA A 47 -4.49 -4.32 -4.77
C ALA A 47 -3.43 -5.22 -4.16
N VAL A 48 -3.58 -5.48 -2.87
CA VAL A 48 -2.80 -6.46 -2.15
C VAL A 48 -3.80 -7.51 -1.65
N LYS A 49 -3.66 -8.72 -2.14
CA LYS A 49 -4.67 -9.75 -1.93
C LYS A 49 -4.43 -10.55 -0.67
N VAL A 50 -4.48 -9.86 0.45
CA VAL A 50 -4.47 -10.49 1.76
C VAL A 50 -5.73 -10.06 2.49
N ARG A 51 -6.21 -10.91 3.38
CA ARG A 51 -7.50 -10.69 4.02
C ARG A 51 -7.42 -9.82 5.27
N LYS A 52 -6.29 -9.88 5.95
CA LYS A 52 -6.13 -9.19 7.23
C LYS A 52 -4.97 -8.25 7.17
N ILE A 53 -5.11 -7.13 7.86
CA ILE A 53 -4.02 -6.16 7.93
C ILE A 53 -2.77 -6.81 8.55
N ASN A 54 -2.95 -7.72 9.50
CA ASN A 54 -1.85 -8.41 10.15
C ASN A 54 -1.27 -9.56 9.32
N SER A 55 -1.79 -9.81 8.13
CA SER A 55 -1.18 -10.77 7.23
C SER A 55 0.22 -10.34 6.80
N LEU A 56 0.48 -9.04 6.88
CA LEU A 56 1.79 -8.47 6.59
C LEU A 56 2.23 -7.62 7.76
N THR A 57 3.53 -7.53 7.96
CA THR A 57 4.08 -6.59 8.93
C THR A 57 4.03 -5.18 8.33
N LEU A 58 4.24 -4.17 9.17
CA LEU A 58 4.32 -2.80 8.67
C LEU A 58 5.38 -2.67 7.59
N LYS A 59 6.54 -3.26 7.83
CA LYS A 59 7.63 -3.22 6.86
C LYS A 59 7.23 -3.86 5.54
N GLN A 60 6.49 -4.97 5.60
CA GLN A 60 6.01 -5.64 4.40
C GLN A 60 4.97 -4.81 3.67
N TRP A 61 4.10 -4.11 4.40
CA TRP A 61 3.13 -3.20 3.77
C TRP A 61 3.83 -2.10 2.99
N ILE A 62 4.89 -1.53 3.57
CA ILE A 62 5.64 -0.49 2.88
C ILE A 62 6.35 -1.08 1.65
N ALA A 63 6.87 -2.29 1.76
CA ALA A 63 7.50 -2.96 0.62
C ALA A 63 6.49 -3.22 -0.50
N GLU A 64 5.26 -3.62 -0.15
CA GLU A 64 4.21 -3.80 -1.15
C GLU A 64 3.84 -2.48 -1.83
N PHE A 65 3.76 -1.41 -1.06
CA PHE A 65 3.51 -0.10 -1.64
C PHE A 65 4.59 0.27 -2.67
N ARG A 66 5.85 0.08 -2.32
CA ARG A 66 6.96 0.39 -3.22
C ARG A 66 6.95 -0.47 -4.47
N ARG A 67 6.64 -1.74 -4.30
CA ARG A 67 6.56 -2.68 -5.41
C ARG A 67 5.48 -2.24 -6.41
N LEU A 68 4.31 -1.90 -5.89
CA LEU A 68 3.20 -1.48 -6.74
C LEU A 68 3.47 -0.11 -7.37
N LYS A 69 4.10 0.79 -6.63
CA LYS A 69 4.47 2.08 -7.18
C LYS A 69 5.40 1.92 -8.38
N GLU A 70 6.43 1.11 -8.22
CA GLU A 70 7.37 0.86 -9.31
C GLU A 70 6.70 0.15 -10.48
N LEU A 71 5.86 -0.82 -10.19
CA LEU A 71 5.13 -1.54 -11.23
C LEU A 71 4.24 -0.59 -12.04
N ASN A 72 3.50 0.28 -11.36
CA ASN A 72 2.61 1.21 -12.04
C ASN A 72 3.36 2.26 -12.84
N GLU A 73 4.49 2.72 -12.33
CA GLU A 73 5.33 3.64 -13.10
C GLU A 73 5.81 2.98 -14.39
N ARG A 74 6.15 1.71 -14.31
CA ARG A 74 6.60 0.94 -15.46
C ARG A 74 5.47 0.72 -16.46
N ILE A 75 4.28 0.38 -15.97
CA ILE A 75 3.10 0.19 -16.81
C ILE A 75 2.78 1.48 -17.56
N LEU A 76 2.77 2.60 -16.85
CA LEU A 76 2.43 3.88 -17.45
C LEU A 76 3.44 4.28 -18.52
N ARG A 77 4.71 3.97 -18.31
CA ARG A 77 5.74 4.26 -19.31
C ARG A 77 5.57 3.43 -20.58
N THR A 78 5.25 2.15 -20.41
CA THR A 78 5.09 1.26 -21.57
C THR A 78 3.78 1.47 -22.29
N ALA A 79 2.73 1.87 -21.57
CA ALA A 79 1.43 2.11 -22.18
C ALA A 79 1.36 3.45 -22.91
N LYS A 80 2.33 4.31 -22.69
CA LYS A 80 2.32 5.62 -23.29
C LYS A 80 2.62 5.50 -24.78
N PRO A 81 1.78 6.05 -25.64
CA PRO A 81 2.05 6.00 -27.06
C PRO A 81 3.34 6.73 -27.38
N ALA A 82 4.05 6.19 -28.28
CA ALA A 82 5.33 6.76 -28.69
C ALA A 82 5.15 8.11 -29.34
#